data_111e4846a3a9097c191a01eda12591b0
#
_entry.id   111e4846a3a9097c191a01eda12591b0
#
_cell.length_a   1.000
_cell.length_b   1.000
_cell.length_c   1.000
_cell.angle_alpha   90.00
_cell.angle_beta   90.00
_cell.angle_gamma   90.00
#
_symmetry.space_group_name_H-M   'P 1'
#
loop_
_entity.id
_entity.type
_entity.pdbx_description
1 polymer ?
#
loop_
_entity_poly.entity_id
_entity_poly.type
_entity_poly.pdbx_seq_one_letter_code
_entity_poly.pdbx_strand_id
1 'polypeptide(L)'
;MEEADFPGPVRKKQSKDEEELLYENRAYRSAEAYTDYAKDICKNYKSDVRKYNLCVTQKQYIGVSGKADFNILKEDIIFLNDCLKTVLKSYAAYFKERYIYGMSIRKYAEEHEMNRGSADYINKKIISELAAALKARDDSDGVCRLSKK
;
A
#
# COMPACT_ATOMS: atom_id res chain seq x y z
N MET A 1 -16.40 -19.97 -11.14
CA MET A 1 -16.33 -20.02 -11.32
C MET A 1 -16.31 -20.29 -11.77
N GLU A 2 -16.45 -20.39 -12.13
CA GLU A 2 -16.37 -20.62 -12.52
C GLU A 2 -16.31 -20.31 -13.19
N GLU A 3 -16.41 -20.00 -13.58
CA GLU A 3 -16.32 -19.71 -14.15
C GLU A 3 -16.66 -19.46 -14.61
N ALA A 4 -16.84 -19.29 -14.70
CA ALA A 4 -17.16 -19.20 -15.21
C ALA A 4 -17.71 -19.27 -15.88
N ASP A 5 -17.98 -19.53 -15.76
CA ASP A 5 -18.45 -19.89 -16.37
C ASP A 5 -19.02 -19.56 -17.12
N PHE A 6 -19.16 -19.37 -17.44
CA PHE A 6 -19.54 -19.07 -18.29
C PHE A 6 -19.69 -19.16 -19.45
N PRO A 7 -19.87 -18.71 -19.87
CA PRO A 7 -20.28 -19.03 -21.23
C PRO A 7 -19.08 -19.09 -22.15
N GLY A 8 -18.63 -20.28 -22.26
CA GLY A 8 -17.45 -20.60 -23.04
C GLY A 8 -17.51 -20.17 -24.49
N PRO A 9 -18.67 -20.21 -25.15
CA PRO A 9 -18.73 -19.85 -26.57
C PRO A 9 -18.23 -18.44 -26.89
N VAL A 10 -18.57 -17.47 -26.04
CA VAL A 10 -18.14 -16.09 -26.25
C VAL A 10 -16.62 -15.96 -26.14
N ARG A 11 -16.07 -16.66 -25.19
CA ARG A 11 -14.64 -16.60 -24.94
C ARG A 11 -13.82 -17.21 -26.07
N LYS A 12 -14.35 -18.22 -26.72
CA LYS A 12 -13.68 -18.88 -27.83
C LYS A 12 -13.48 -17.97 -29.06
N LYS A 13 -14.24 -16.90 -29.14
CA LYS A 13 -14.17 -15.99 -30.29
C LYS A 13 -13.15 -14.87 -30.09
N GLN A 14 -12.58 -14.74 -28.92
CA GLN A 14 -11.54 -13.75 -28.67
C GLN A 14 -10.23 -14.17 -29.31
N SER A 15 -9.54 -13.21 -29.90
CA SER A 15 -8.22 -13.46 -30.44
C SER A 15 -7.22 -13.59 -29.31
N LYS A 16 -6.12 -14.26 -29.59
CA LYS A 16 -5.05 -14.42 -28.62
C LYS A 16 -4.45 -13.07 -28.23
N ASP A 17 -4.29 -12.17 -29.20
CA ASP A 17 -3.75 -10.84 -28.97
C ASP A 17 -4.63 -10.02 -28.04
N GLU A 18 -5.95 -10.16 -28.19
CA GLU A 18 -6.90 -9.46 -27.32
C GLU A 18 -6.79 -9.95 -25.88
N GLU A 19 -6.62 -11.26 -25.69
CA GLU A 19 -6.46 -11.83 -24.35
C GLU A 19 -5.19 -11.36 -23.69
N GLU A 20 -4.09 -11.30 -24.44
CA GLU A 20 -2.82 -10.81 -23.92
C GLU A 20 -2.93 -9.35 -23.52
N LEU A 21 -3.59 -8.53 -24.31
CA LEU A 21 -3.79 -7.12 -24.02
C LEU A 21 -4.61 -6.92 -22.76
N LEU A 22 -5.68 -7.71 -22.58
CA LEU A 22 -6.49 -7.65 -21.37
C LEU A 22 -5.69 -8.04 -20.14
N TYR A 23 -4.83 -9.06 -20.27
CA TYR A 23 -3.98 -9.49 -19.18
C TYR A 23 -3.00 -8.38 -18.78
N GLU A 24 -2.35 -7.76 -19.76
CA GLU A 24 -1.41 -6.66 -19.50
C GLU A 24 -2.11 -5.48 -18.84
N ASN A 25 -3.31 -5.13 -19.29
CA ASN A 25 -4.08 -4.04 -18.69
C ASN A 25 -4.42 -4.31 -17.24
N ARG A 26 -4.78 -5.56 -16.92
CA ARG A 26 -5.07 -5.93 -15.53
C ARG A 26 -3.82 -5.86 -14.67
N ALA A 27 -2.69 -6.32 -15.19
CA ALA A 27 -1.43 -6.26 -14.46
C ALA A 27 -1.03 -4.81 -14.17
N TYR A 28 -1.19 -3.94 -15.16
CA TYR A 28 -0.88 -2.52 -15.00
C TYR A 28 -1.77 -1.87 -13.94
N ARG A 29 -3.07 -2.13 -14.01
CA ARG A 29 -4.02 -1.58 -13.02
C ARG A 29 -3.73 -2.08 -11.63
N SER A 30 -3.33 -3.34 -11.50
CA SER A 30 -2.98 -3.92 -10.21
C SER A 30 -1.76 -3.21 -9.63
N ALA A 31 -0.71 -2.98 -10.46
CA ALA A 31 0.49 -2.30 -10.02
C ALA A 31 0.18 -0.89 -9.55
N GLU A 32 -0.65 -0.16 -10.31
CA GLU A 32 -1.05 1.20 -9.95
C GLU A 32 -1.85 1.20 -8.63
N ALA A 33 -2.76 0.23 -8.48
CA ALA A 33 -3.56 0.12 -7.26
C ALA A 33 -2.70 -0.16 -6.04
N TYR A 34 -1.66 -0.98 -6.17
CA TYR A 34 -0.74 -1.22 -5.05
C TYR A 34 0.10 0.01 -4.74
N THR A 35 0.45 0.80 -5.76
CA THR A 35 1.12 2.08 -5.54
C THR A 35 0.23 3.02 -4.73
N ASP A 36 -1.05 3.10 -5.08
CA ASP A 36 -2.00 3.94 -4.36
C ASP A 36 -2.21 3.44 -2.93
N TYR A 37 -2.27 2.13 -2.74
CA TYR A 37 -2.38 1.53 -1.42
C TYR A 37 -1.16 1.90 -0.56
N ALA A 38 0.04 1.80 -1.13
CA ALA A 38 1.26 2.17 -0.43
C ALA A 38 1.27 3.64 -0.03
N LYS A 39 0.83 4.51 -0.93
CA LYS A 39 0.72 5.95 -0.62
C LYS A 39 -0.23 6.21 0.53
N ASP A 40 -1.38 5.52 0.53
CA ASP A 40 -2.39 5.69 1.58
C ASP A 40 -1.87 5.20 2.93
N ILE A 41 -1.21 4.06 2.96
CA ILE A 41 -0.65 3.53 4.21
C ILE A 41 0.36 4.51 4.80
N CYS A 42 1.25 5.05 3.97
CA CYS A 42 2.24 6.02 4.45
C CYS A 42 1.58 7.31 4.93
N LYS A 43 0.68 7.84 4.11
CA LYS A 43 0.01 9.10 4.41
C LYS A 43 -0.81 9.04 5.69
N ASN A 44 -1.47 7.92 5.92
CA ASN A 44 -2.38 7.77 7.05
C ASN A 44 -1.73 7.12 8.28
N TYR A 45 -0.45 6.77 8.19
CA TYR A 45 0.22 6.01 9.24
C TYR A 45 0.05 6.63 10.64
N LYS A 46 0.35 7.91 10.76
CA LYS A 46 0.28 8.60 12.05
C LYS A 46 -1.13 8.56 12.65
N SER A 47 -2.14 8.87 11.83
CA SER A 47 -3.52 8.86 12.32
C SER A 47 -4.01 7.43 12.56
N ASP A 48 -3.55 6.46 11.79
CA ASP A 48 -3.93 5.06 11.97
C ASP A 48 -3.38 4.50 13.28
N VAL A 49 -2.13 4.82 13.62
CA VAL A 49 -1.53 4.42 14.90
C VAL A 49 -2.32 5.02 16.06
N ARG A 50 -2.72 6.28 15.92
CA ARG A 50 -3.53 6.94 16.94
C ARG A 50 -4.87 6.24 17.13
N LYS A 51 -5.56 5.92 16.03
CA LYS A 51 -6.83 5.18 16.09
C LYS A 51 -6.66 3.83 16.76
N TYR A 52 -5.62 3.11 16.35
CA TYR A 52 -5.32 1.80 16.92
C TYR A 52 -5.13 1.90 18.45
N ASN A 53 -4.31 2.83 18.88
CA ASN A 53 -4.01 3.01 20.31
C ASN A 53 -5.26 3.39 21.10
N LEU A 54 -6.11 4.25 20.54
CA LEU A 54 -7.37 4.62 21.19
C LEU A 54 -8.29 3.42 21.34
N CYS A 55 -8.43 2.62 20.29
CA CYS A 55 -9.27 1.42 20.35
C CYS A 55 -8.79 0.46 21.43
N VAL A 56 -7.49 0.22 21.50
CA VAL A 56 -6.91 -0.70 22.49
C VAL A 56 -7.08 -0.14 23.89
N THR A 57 -6.78 1.13 24.10
CA THR A 57 -6.84 1.77 25.41
C THR A 57 -8.28 1.84 25.94
N GLN A 58 -9.21 2.24 25.09
CA GLN A 58 -10.62 2.40 25.48
C GLN A 58 -11.41 1.09 25.38
N LYS A 59 -10.82 0.05 24.81
CA LYS A 59 -11.46 -1.26 24.60
C LYS A 59 -12.76 -1.16 23.83
N GLN A 60 -12.77 -0.29 22.81
CA GLN A 60 -13.92 -0.13 21.92
C GLN A 60 -13.45 0.39 20.56
N TYR A 61 -14.27 0.20 19.53
CA TYR A 61 -13.93 0.65 18.18
C TYR A 61 -14.18 2.14 18.05
N ILE A 62 -13.09 2.90 17.89
CA ILE A 62 -13.12 4.36 17.75
C ILE A 62 -12.48 4.72 16.42
N GLY A 63 -13.24 5.39 15.54
CA GLY A 63 -12.75 5.78 14.23
C GLY A 63 -12.68 4.65 13.21
N VAL A 64 -13.17 3.47 13.58
CA VAL A 64 -13.31 2.32 12.68
C VAL A 64 -14.70 1.76 12.86
N SER A 65 -15.24 1.11 11.83
CA SER A 65 -16.63 0.68 11.83
C SER A 65 -16.88 -0.61 12.60
N GLY A 66 -15.84 -1.38 12.91
CA GLY A 66 -16.00 -2.62 13.66
C GLY A 66 -14.73 -3.47 13.63
N LYS A 67 -14.88 -4.73 14.04
CA LYS A 67 -13.78 -5.66 14.18
C LYS A 67 -13.01 -5.88 12.86
N ALA A 68 -13.72 -6.03 11.76
CA ALA A 68 -13.08 -6.28 10.46
C ALA A 68 -12.17 -5.11 10.07
N ASP A 69 -12.68 -3.88 10.18
CA ASP A 69 -11.89 -2.69 9.86
C ASP A 69 -10.73 -2.49 10.83
N PHE A 70 -10.96 -2.79 12.11
CA PHE A 70 -9.90 -2.71 13.11
C PHE A 70 -8.77 -3.69 12.78
N ASN A 71 -9.11 -4.91 12.36
CA ASN A 71 -8.10 -5.91 12.00
C ASN A 71 -7.30 -5.49 10.78
N ILE A 72 -7.94 -4.87 9.79
CA ILE A 72 -7.25 -4.33 8.61
C ILE A 72 -6.29 -3.24 9.02
N LEU A 73 -6.73 -2.32 9.87
CA LEU A 73 -5.91 -1.23 10.39
C LEU A 73 -4.68 -1.77 11.11
N LYS A 74 -4.89 -2.72 12.00
CA LYS A 74 -3.83 -3.36 12.76
C LYS A 74 -2.83 -4.06 11.86
N GLU A 75 -3.33 -4.80 10.88
CA GLU A 75 -2.52 -5.55 9.92
C GLU A 75 -1.61 -4.61 9.13
N ASP A 76 -2.17 -3.51 8.64
CA ASP A 76 -1.43 -2.55 7.84
C ASP A 76 -0.34 -1.86 8.67
N ILE A 77 -0.64 -1.51 9.92
CA ILE A 77 0.34 -0.89 10.82
C ILE A 77 1.50 -1.84 11.08
N ILE A 78 1.20 -3.08 11.41
CA ILE A 78 2.23 -4.09 11.69
C ILE A 78 3.09 -4.33 10.44
N PHE A 79 2.45 -4.44 9.30
CA PHE A 79 3.16 -4.68 8.04
C PHE A 79 4.12 -3.54 7.71
N LEU A 80 3.66 -2.30 7.83
CA LEU A 80 4.52 -1.15 7.56
C LEU A 80 5.68 -1.08 8.55
N ASN A 81 5.42 -1.34 9.84
CA ASN A 81 6.48 -1.37 10.83
C ASN A 81 7.53 -2.42 10.49
N ASP A 82 7.10 -3.59 10.04
CA ASP A 82 8.03 -4.65 9.65
C ASP A 82 8.84 -4.24 8.42
N CYS A 83 8.21 -3.59 7.44
CA CYS A 83 8.91 -3.10 6.26
C CYS A 83 9.96 -2.05 6.62
N LEU A 84 9.66 -1.18 7.58
CA LEU A 84 10.61 -0.15 8.04
C LEU A 84 11.82 -0.77 8.74
N LYS A 85 11.71 -1.98 9.21
CA LYS A 85 12.82 -2.70 9.83
C LYS A 85 13.58 -3.57 8.82
N THR A 86 13.03 -3.80 7.66
CA THR A 86 13.59 -4.71 6.66
C THR A 86 13.82 -3.99 5.34
N VAL A 87 12.90 -4.10 4.39
CA VAL A 87 13.08 -3.58 3.03
C VAL A 87 13.22 -2.06 2.97
N LEU A 88 12.63 -1.35 3.93
CA LEU A 88 12.69 0.11 3.98
C LEU A 88 13.65 0.63 5.05
N LYS A 89 14.49 -0.24 5.59
CA LYS A 89 15.37 0.12 6.72
C LYS A 89 16.23 1.35 6.42
N SER A 90 16.78 1.42 5.22
CA SER A 90 17.64 2.55 4.84
C SER A 90 16.89 3.87 4.70
N TYR A 91 15.57 3.82 4.61
CA TYR A 91 14.73 5.01 4.46
C TYR A 91 13.92 5.33 5.72
N ALA A 92 14.15 4.60 6.82
CA ALA A 92 13.36 4.75 8.04
C ALA A 92 13.43 6.17 8.60
N ALA A 93 14.60 6.78 8.58
CA ALA A 93 14.77 8.16 9.07
C ALA A 93 13.97 9.15 8.23
N TYR A 94 14.02 9.00 6.90
CA TYR A 94 13.23 9.84 6.00
C TYR A 94 11.74 9.65 6.27
N PHE A 95 11.28 8.40 6.40
CA PHE A 95 9.88 8.11 6.66
C PHE A 95 9.41 8.81 7.93
N LYS A 96 10.19 8.76 8.98
CA LYS A 96 9.85 9.36 10.26
C LYS A 96 9.67 10.87 10.12
N GLU A 97 10.61 11.56 9.48
CA GLU A 97 10.52 13.01 9.33
C GLU A 97 9.39 13.41 8.40
N ARG A 98 9.19 12.66 7.32
CA ARG A 98 8.18 13.00 6.31
C ARG A 98 6.76 12.67 6.77
N TYR A 99 6.55 11.48 7.28
CA TYR A 99 5.20 10.98 7.54
C TYR A 99 4.78 11.02 9.00
N ILE A 100 5.72 11.05 9.93
CA ILE A 100 5.38 11.15 11.35
C ILE A 100 5.47 12.59 11.82
N TYR A 101 6.55 13.29 11.48
CA TYR A 101 6.72 14.69 11.88
C TYR A 101 6.08 15.67 10.91
N GLY A 102 5.59 15.20 9.76
CA GLY A 102 4.85 16.04 8.84
C GLY A 102 5.70 16.96 7.97
N MET A 103 6.99 16.68 7.87
CA MET A 103 7.88 17.51 7.07
C MET A 103 7.58 17.32 5.58
N SER A 104 7.47 18.43 4.82
CA SER A 104 7.29 18.35 3.38
C SER A 104 8.59 17.87 2.70
N ILE A 105 8.46 17.40 1.46
CA ILE A 105 9.64 16.97 0.69
C ILE A 105 10.62 18.12 0.55
N ARG A 106 10.10 19.33 0.28
CA ARG A 106 10.91 20.51 0.14
C ARG A 106 11.67 20.83 1.43
N LYS A 107 10.96 20.79 2.56
CA LYS A 107 11.56 21.06 3.86
C LYS A 107 12.63 20.05 4.20
N TYR A 108 12.34 18.77 3.93
CA TYR A 108 13.31 17.72 4.15
C TYR A 108 14.59 17.97 3.35
N ALA A 109 14.44 18.33 2.07
CA ALA A 109 15.59 18.60 1.22
C ALA A 109 16.41 19.76 1.78
N GLU A 110 15.78 20.84 2.24
CA GLU A 110 16.46 21.97 2.82
C GLU A 110 17.22 21.60 4.09
N GLU A 111 16.58 20.84 4.97
CA GLU A 111 17.19 20.43 6.24
C GLU A 111 18.39 19.49 6.06
N HIS A 112 18.37 18.69 5.02
CA HIS A 112 19.42 17.71 4.76
C HIS A 112 20.38 18.12 3.66
N GLU A 113 20.30 19.41 3.25
CA GLU A 113 21.22 20.00 2.27
C GLU A 113 21.31 19.16 0.98
N MET A 114 20.14 18.75 0.48
CA MET A 114 20.07 18.05 -0.79
C MET A 114 19.07 18.76 -1.71
N ASN A 115 19.11 18.48 -3.01
CA ASN A 115 18.13 19.10 -3.89
C ASN A 115 16.79 18.36 -3.76
N ARG A 116 15.73 19.05 -4.18
CA ARG A 116 14.38 18.51 -4.04
C ARG A 116 14.19 17.21 -4.84
N GLY A 117 14.86 17.11 -5.98
CA GLY A 117 14.79 15.91 -6.81
C GLY A 117 15.32 14.68 -6.08
N SER A 118 16.38 14.84 -5.30
CA SER A 118 16.94 13.75 -4.51
C SER A 118 15.99 13.30 -3.42
N ALA A 119 15.36 14.26 -2.73
CA ALA A 119 14.39 13.95 -1.68
C ALA A 119 13.14 13.29 -2.28
N ASP A 120 12.68 13.78 -3.42
CA ASP A 120 11.53 13.20 -4.12
C ASP A 120 11.83 11.77 -4.57
N TYR A 121 13.05 11.52 -5.01
CA TYR A 121 13.48 10.17 -5.39
C TYR A 121 13.35 9.20 -4.21
N ILE A 122 13.80 9.63 -3.03
CA ILE A 122 13.69 8.81 -1.82
C ILE A 122 12.22 8.46 -1.54
N ASN A 123 11.36 9.47 -1.63
CA ASN A 123 9.93 9.26 -1.39
C ASN A 123 9.32 8.28 -2.37
N LYS A 124 9.65 8.43 -3.65
CA LYS A 124 9.17 7.52 -4.68
C LYS A 124 9.70 6.10 -4.47
N LYS A 125 10.94 5.98 -4.02
CA LYS A 125 11.55 4.69 -3.75
C LYS A 125 10.83 3.96 -2.61
N ILE A 126 10.49 4.69 -1.54
CA ILE A 126 9.72 4.13 -0.43
C ILE A 126 8.39 3.58 -0.93
N ILE A 127 7.66 4.38 -1.70
CA ILE A 127 6.35 3.97 -2.22
C ILE A 127 6.48 2.74 -3.12
N SER A 128 7.46 2.74 -4.01
CA SER A 128 7.69 1.64 -4.93
C SER A 128 8.02 0.33 -4.19
N GLU A 129 8.93 0.40 -3.23
CA GLU A 129 9.32 -0.77 -2.45
C GLU A 129 8.18 -1.28 -1.59
N LEU A 130 7.41 -0.37 -0.98
CA LEU A 130 6.27 -0.76 -0.18
C LEU A 130 5.17 -1.38 -1.03
N ALA A 131 4.91 -0.82 -2.20
CA ALA A 131 3.92 -1.37 -3.13
C ALA A 131 4.27 -2.81 -3.52
N ALA A 132 5.56 -3.06 -3.83
CA ALA A 132 6.03 -4.40 -4.16
C ALA A 132 5.87 -5.35 -2.97
N ALA A 133 6.16 -4.89 -1.77
CA ALA A 133 6.01 -5.70 -0.56
C ALA A 133 4.54 -6.03 -0.28
N LEU A 134 3.64 -5.08 -0.48
CA LEU A 134 2.20 -5.29 -0.30
C LEU A 134 1.67 -6.33 -1.28
N LYS A 135 2.10 -6.24 -2.54
CA LYS A 135 1.70 -7.22 -3.54
C LYS A 135 2.23 -8.59 -3.19
N ALA A 136 3.48 -8.69 -2.76
CA ALA A 136 4.08 -9.96 -2.35
C ALA A 136 3.33 -10.57 -1.15
N ARG A 137 2.91 -9.73 -0.20
CA ARG A 137 2.12 -10.20 0.94
C ARG A 137 0.80 -10.80 0.49
N ASP A 138 0.09 -10.10 -0.38
CA ASP A 138 -1.19 -10.58 -0.89
C ASP A 138 -1.03 -11.88 -1.67
N ASP A 139 -0.01 -11.97 -2.51
CA ASP A 139 0.27 -13.18 -3.28
C ASP A 139 0.58 -14.35 -2.35
N SER A 140 1.38 -14.10 -1.31
CA SER A 140 1.75 -15.13 -0.34
C SER A 140 0.56 -15.62 0.47
N ASP A 141 -0.32 -14.69 0.86
CA ASP A 141 -1.50 -15.02 1.67
C ASP A 141 -2.66 -15.57 0.83
N GLY A 142 -2.57 -15.47 -0.49
CA GLY A 142 -3.63 -15.94 -1.38
C GLY A 142 -4.87 -15.07 -1.35
N VAL A 143 -4.75 -13.80 -0.96
CA VAL A 143 -5.87 -12.86 -0.91
C VAL A 143 -5.48 -11.57 -1.61
N CYS A 144 -6.47 -10.81 -2.07
CA CYS A 144 -6.26 -9.50 -2.66
C CYS A 144 -6.88 -8.44 -1.76
N ARG A 145 -6.05 -7.72 -1.03
CA ARG A 145 -6.53 -6.70 -0.09
C ARG A 145 -7.00 -5.42 -0.77
N LEU A 146 -6.69 -5.28 -2.06
CA LEU A 146 -7.16 -4.13 -2.84
C LEU A 146 -8.68 -4.05 -2.90
N SER A 147 -9.35 -5.19 -2.94
CA SER A 147 -10.81 -5.23 -3.03
C SER A 147 -11.49 -4.71 -1.78
N LYS A 148 -10.75 -4.52 -0.71
CA LYS A 148 -11.28 -4.04 0.57
C LYS A 148 -11.18 -2.53 0.70
N LYS A 149 -10.55 -1.91 -0.27
CA LYS A 149 -10.43 -0.46 -0.33
C LYS A 149 -11.48 0.14 -1.23
#